data_1b793759420c73ce5cfa4a4e0dfe7856
#
_entry.id   1b793759420c73ce5cfa4a4e0dfe7856
#
_cell.length_a   1.000
_cell.length_b   1.000
_cell.length_c   1.000
_cell.angle_alpha   90.00
_cell.angle_beta   90.00
_cell.angle_gamma   90.00
#
_symmetry.space_group_name_H-M   'P 1'
#
loop_
_entity.id
_entity.type
_entity.pdbx_description
1 polymer ?
#
loop_
_entity_poly.entity_id
_entity_poly.type
_entity_poly.pdbx_seq_one_letter_code
_entity_poly.pdbx_strand_id
1 'polypeptide(L)'
;MNKIYRSLILTVSIISITVANPKKGNWKQFDYTSGISSNYIFDVEKDSQSRVWVSTQNGITLIDGNKIKKYGLSHGLPPTNIIKVVSIDNVIYAATSNKGIYYLDDNDMFQKADFIQGDKVYTMNAVGSKLFISTKLENVLYDGQKISFMGNGFPNTKIRDVFIDRDKTVFVGDQEIIVKKGNKYVSEKIKFDKKKVKIKNFFSFKGVDYFGTNKGLWSRTKNESLALISKADVLSLDHDK
;
A
#
# COMPACT_ATOMS: atom_id res chain seq x y z
N MET A 1 -69.49 31.36 26.03
CA MET A 1 -68.67 31.16 24.83
C MET A 1 -67.21 31.40 25.23
N ASN A 2 -66.50 30.37 25.63
CA ASN A 2 -65.07 30.48 26.05
C ASN A 2 -64.17 29.98 24.97
N LYS A 3 -63.42 30.89 24.35
CA LYS A 3 -62.34 30.52 23.42
C LYS A 3 -61.08 30.16 24.18
N ILE A 4 -60.73 28.89 24.12
CA ILE A 4 -59.44 28.38 24.67
C ILE A 4 -58.36 28.65 23.62
N TYR A 5 -57.40 29.55 23.90
CA TYR A 5 -56.18 29.73 23.10
C TYR A 5 -55.21 28.63 23.53
N ARG A 6 -54.96 27.70 22.62
CA ARG A 6 -53.85 26.78 22.75
C ARG A 6 -52.57 27.47 22.25
N SER A 7 -51.73 27.82 23.23
CA SER A 7 -50.36 28.32 22.95
C SER A 7 -49.52 27.14 22.45
N LEU A 8 -49.10 27.23 21.20
CA LEU A 8 -48.17 26.29 20.58
C LEU A 8 -46.75 26.72 20.98
N ILE A 9 -46.14 26.09 21.98
CA ILE A 9 -44.72 26.31 22.29
C ILE A 9 -43.91 25.54 21.26
N LEU A 10 -43.30 26.28 20.32
CA LEU A 10 -42.35 25.75 19.38
C LEU A 10 -40.99 25.61 20.06
N THR A 11 -40.66 24.43 20.54
CA THR A 11 -39.33 24.11 21.03
C THR A 11 -38.39 23.96 19.84
N VAL A 12 -37.61 25.00 19.57
CA VAL A 12 -36.49 24.96 18.62
C VAL A 12 -35.35 24.17 19.28
N SER A 13 -35.20 22.93 18.94
CA SER A 13 -34.02 22.14 19.29
C SER A 13 -32.83 22.64 18.50
N ILE A 14 -31.99 23.44 19.13
CA ILE A 14 -30.68 23.81 18.57
C ILE A 14 -29.82 22.54 18.59
N ILE A 15 -29.73 21.86 17.45
CA ILE A 15 -28.73 20.81 17.27
C ILE A 15 -27.38 21.52 17.12
N SER A 16 -26.63 21.60 18.22
CA SER A 16 -25.23 22.01 18.15
C SER A 16 -24.45 20.92 17.42
N ILE A 17 -24.17 21.14 16.13
CA ILE A 17 -23.19 20.34 15.42
C ILE A 17 -21.84 20.73 16.01
N THR A 18 -21.37 19.95 16.98
CA THR A 18 -19.96 19.99 17.37
C THR A 18 -19.16 19.45 16.20
N VAL A 19 -18.66 20.36 15.36
CA VAL A 19 -17.56 20.03 14.46
C VAL A 19 -16.40 19.67 15.36
N ALA A 20 -16.12 18.37 15.50
CA ALA A 20 -14.92 17.92 16.16
C ALA A 20 -13.75 18.50 15.34
N ASN A 21 -13.14 19.56 15.87
CA ASN A 21 -11.86 20.02 15.33
C ASN A 21 -10.91 18.83 15.40
N PRO A 22 -10.36 18.35 14.28
CA PRO A 22 -9.35 17.33 14.37
C PRO A 22 -8.28 17.85 15.32
N LYS A 23 -7.98 17.09 16.40
CA LYS A 23 -6.89 17.42 17.30
C LYS A 23 -5.72 17.80 16.41
N LYS A 24 -5.18 19.02 16.55
CA LYS A 24 -3.93 19.41 15.90
C LYS A 24 -2.88 18.39 16.36
N GLY A 25 -2.69 17.33 15.57
CA GLY A 25 -1.60 16.39 15.79
C GLY A 25 -0.31 17.19 15.66
N ASN A 26 0.71 16.80 16.42
CA ASN A 26 2.05 17.34 16.23
C ASN A 26 2.59 16.80 14.90
N TRP A 27 2.26 17.48 13.81
CA TRP A 27 2.76 17.13 12.49
C TRP A 27 4.24 17.46 12.42
N LYS A 28 5.06 16.47 12.08
CA LYS A 28 6.47 16.63 11.77
C LYS A 28 6.67 16.38 10.29
N GLN A 29 7.15 17.37 9.59
CA GLN A 29 7.51 17.24 8.18
C GLN A 29 8.92 16.67 8.08
N PHE A 30 9.09 15.69 7.20
CA PHE A 30 10.39 15.17 6.82
C PHE A 30 10.63 15.41 5.34
N ASP A 31 11.77 15.97 5.01
CA ASP A 31 12.25 16.22 3.66
C ASP A 31 13.77 16.01 3.56
N TYR A 32 14.35 16.30 2.41
CA TYR A 32 15.79 16.17 2.22
C TYR A 32 16.60 16.99 3.23
N THR A 33 16.12 18.16 3.64
CA THR A 33 16.79 19.04 4.61
C THR A 33 16.71 18.50 6.03
N SER A 34 15.67 17.76 6.35
CA SER A 34 15.48 17.08 7.65
C SER A 34 16.13 15.70 7.72
N GLY A 35 16.80 15.26 6.64
CA GLY A 35 17.62 14.06 6.64
C GLY A 35 17.10 12.89 5.81
N ILE A 36 16.00 13.02 5.07
CA ILE A 36 15.56 11.99 4.13
C ILE A 36 16.51 11.92 2.92
N SER A 37 16.70 10.73 2.35
CA SER A 37 17.61 10.50 1.23
C SER A 37 17.18 11.20 -0.07
N SER A 38 15.87 11.42 -0.27
CA SER A 38 15.29 12.18 -1.38
C SER A 38 13.86 12.59 -1.05
N ASN A 39 13.39 13.71 -1.64
CA ASN A 39 11.98 14.12 -1.57
C ASN A 39 11.06 13.28 -2.45
N TYR A 40 11.61 12.45 -3.35
CA TYR A 40 10.82 11.49 -4.13
C TYR A 40 10.72 10.18 -3.35
N ILE A 41 9.63 10.05 -2.59
CA ILE A 41 9.31 8.88 -1.76
C ILE A 41 8.44 7.92 -2.58
N PHE A 42 8.76 6.64 -2.56
CA PHE A 42 7.99 5.59 -3.23
C PHE A 42 7.18 4.75 -2.26
N ASP A 43 7.71 4.52 -1.04
CA ASP A 43 7.06 3.68 -0.04
C ASP A 43 7.53 4.02 1.37
N VAL A 44 6.68 3.72 2.35
CA VAL A 44 6.97 3.88 3.78
C VAL A 44 6.52 2.61 4.49
N GLU A 45 7.44 1.97 5.20
CA GLU A 45 7.21 0.75 5.95
C GLU A 45 7.54 0.94 7.42
N LYS A 46 6.72 0.38 8.31
CA LYS A 46 6.97 0.32 9.74
C LYS A 46 7.34 -1.10 10.13
N ASP A 47 8.54 -1.29 10.71
CA ASP A 47 8.97 -2.59 11.17
C ASP A 47 8.41 -2.98 12.55
N SER A 48 8.71 -4.21 12.98
CA SER A 48 8.30 -4.76 14.28
C SER A 48 8.83 -3.99 15.49
N GLN A 49 9.91 -3.22 15.33
CA GLN A 49 10.51 -2.37 16.35
C GLN A 49 9.96 -0.93 16.33
N SER A 50 8.91 -0.68 15.53
CA SER A 50 8.30 0.65 15.34
C SER A 50 9.21 1.67 14.67
N ARG A 51 10.28 1.24 14.03
CA ARG A 51 11.12 2.08 13.20
C ARG A 51 10.47 2.28 11.83
N VAL A 52 10.69 3.42 11.20
CA VAL A 52 10.11 3.78 9.91
C VAL A 52 11.17 3.74 8.83
N TRP A 53 10.93 2.95 7.79
CA TRP A 53 11.78 2.81 6.62
C TRP A 53 11.15 3.56 5.45
N VAL A 54 11.87 4.49 4.87
CA VAL A 54 11.41 5.33 3.76
C VAL A 54 12.20 5.01 2.51
N SER A 55 11.56 4.41 1.53
CA SER A 55 12.17 4.14 0.23
C SER A 55 12.06 5.34 -0.68
N THR A 56 13.17 5.69 -1.35
CA THR A 56 13.27 6.89 -2.14
C THR A 56 13.96 6.66 -3.48
N GLN A 57 14.02 7.70 -4.29
CA GLN A 57 14.80 7.71 -5.54
C GLN A 57 16.30 7.47 -5.29
N ASN A 58 16.83 7.88 -4.13
CA ASN A 58 18.26 7.87 -3.85
C ASN A 58 18.63 6.98 -2.64
N GLY A 59 17.97 5.84 -2.50
CA GLY A 59 18.22 4.89 -1.42
C GLY A 59 17.10 4.86 -0.39
N ILE A 60 17.44 4.42 0.83
CA ILE A 60 16.50 4.20 1.92
C ILE A 60 16.90 5.09 3.09
N THR A 61 15.91 5.63 3.80
CA THR A 61 16.10 6.30 5.07
C THR A 61 15.42 5.52 6.18
N LEU A 62 16.17 5.20 7.22
CA LEU A 62 15.64 4.66 8.48
C LEU A 62 15.45 5.82 9.47
N ILE A 63 14.23 5.91 10.03
CA ILE A 63 13.89 6.83 11.11
C ILE A 63 13.60 5.99 12.35
N ASP A 64 14.42 6.15 13.39
CA ASP A 64 14.31 5.47 14.67
C ASP A 64 14.22 6.52 15.78
N GLY A 65 13.00 6.86 16.18
CA GLY A 65 12.74 7.99 17.06
C GLY A 65 13.28 9.30 16.49
N ASN A 66 14.34 9.83 17.12
CA ASN A 66 15.04 11.05 16.66
C ASN A 66 16.29 10.77 15.83
N LYS A 67 16.65 9.50 15.63
CA LYS A 67 17.83 9.12 14.84
C LYS A 67 17.41 8.88 13.39
N ILE A 68 18.21 9.39 12.46
CA ILE A 68 18.00 9.19 11.02
C ILE A 68 19.28 8.57 10.46
N LYS A 69 19.12 7.45 9.75
CA LYS A 69 20.21 6.78 9.05
C LYS A 69 19.86 6.63 7.57
N LYS A 70 20.82 6.89 6.70
CA LYS A 70 20.67 6.76 5.24
C LYS A 70 21.43 5.54 4.74
N TYR A 71 20.79 4.77 3.90
CA TYR A 71 21.37 3.67 3.17
C TYR A 71 21.40 3.98 1.68
N GLY A 72 22.55 3.85 1.07
CA GLY A 72 22.77 4.13 -0.33
C GLY A 72 23.87 3.24 -0.91
N LEU A 73 24.60 3.74 -1.89
CA LEU A 73 25.65 2.99 -2.60
C LEU A 73 26.74 2.44 -1.64
N SER A 74 27.16 3.24 -0.66
CA SER A 74 28.12 2.82 0.37
C SER A 74 27.62 1.71 1.30
N HIS A 75 26.32 1.41 1.27
CA HIS A 75 25.68 0.37 2.03
C HIS A 75 25.15 -0.77 1.14
N GLY A 76 25.70 -0.91 -0.09
CA GLY A 76 25.35 -2.02 -1.01
C GLY A 76 24.10 -1.81 -1.86
N LEU A 77 23.35 -0.72 -1.68
CA LEU A 77 22.22 -0.43 -2.56
C LEU A 77 22.70 0.10 -3.92
N PRO A 78 22.11 -0.34 -5.03
CA PRO A 78 22.45 0.18 -6.35
C PRO A 78 21.90 1.60 -6.55
N PRO A 79 22.49 2.39 -7.47
CA PRO A 79 22.03 3.74 -7.79
C PRO A 79 20.76 3.69 -8.67
N THR A 80 19.64 3.37 -8.04
CA THR A 80 18.32 3.25 -8.69
C THR A 80 17.21 3.55 -7.72
N ASN A 81 15.99 3.76 -8.21
CA ASN A 81 14.82 3.95 -7.36
C ASN A 81 14.55 2.71 -6.51
N ILE A 82 14.40 2.89 -5.22
CA ILE A 82 13.90 1.87 -4.31
C ILE A 82 12.38 2.05 -4.26
N ILE A 83 11.68 1.13 -4.87
CA ILE A 83 10.23 1.27 -5.10
C ILE A 83 9.36 0.70 -3.99
N LYS A 84 9.94 -0.17 -3.15
CA LYS A 84 9.25 -0.81 -2.03
C LYS A 84 10.25 -1.25 -0.96
N VAL A 85 9.86 -1.11 0.29
CA VAL A 85 10.54 -1.72 1.44
C VAL A 85 9.54 -2.61 2.16
N VAL A 86 9.97 -3.78 2.60
CA VAL A 86 9.14 -4.71 3.38
C VAL A 86 9.96 -5.24 4.54
N SER A 87 9.38 -5.20 5.73
CA SER A 87 9.91 -5.85 6.93
C SER A 87 9.17 -7.15 7.18
N ILE A 88 9.91 -8.27 7.23
CA ILE A 88 9.35 -9.58 7.54
C ILE A 88 10.38 -10.40 8.32
N ASP A 89 9.97 -11.02 9.43
CA ASP A 89 10.82 -11.82 10.30
C ASP A 89 12.12 -11.09 10.71
N ASN A 90 12.02 -9.78 11.00
CA ASN A 90 13.12 -8.87 11.32
C ASN A 90 14.14 -8.61 10.18
N VAL A 91 13.91 -9.13 9.00
CA VAL A 91 14.71 -8.84 7.81
C VAL A 91 14.06 -7.72 7.00
N ILE A 92 14.86 -6.76 6.58
CA ILE A 92 14.42 -5.67 5.70
C ILE A 92 14.75 -6.03 4.26
N TYR A 93 13.73 -6.09 3.42
CA TYR A 93 13.86 -6.29 1.98
C TYR A 93 13.58 -4.99 1.25
N ALA A 94 14.36 -4.71 0.22
CA ALA A 94 14.23 -3.55 -0.65
C ALA A 94 14.07 -3.97 -2.11
N ALA A 95 12.95 -3.62 -2.72
CA ALA A 95 12.72 -3.82 -4.14
C ALA A 95 13.16 -2.60 -4.93
N THR A 96 13.94 -2.82 -5.98
CA THR A 96 14.39 -1.76 -6.87
C THR A 96 13.59 -1.73 -8.17
N SER A 97 13.61 -0.62 -8.88
CA SER A 97 12.87 -0.48 -10.14
C SER A 97 13.40 -1.39 -11.26
N ASN A 98 14.70 -1.74 -11.24
CA ASN A 98 15.37 -2.44 -12.36
C ASN A 98 16.68 -3.16 -11.98
N LYS A 99 16.95 -3.40 -10.70
CA LYS A 99 18.15 -4.09 -10.21
C LYS A 99 17.83 -5.25 -9.27
N GLY A 100 16.56 -5.69 -9.25
CA GLY A 100 16.08 -6.80 -8.42
C GLY A 100 15.80 -6.41 -6.99
N ILE A 101 15.97 -7.36 -6.08
CA ILE A 101 15.68 -7.26 -4.66
C ILE A 101 16.97 -7.31 -3.88
N TYR A 102 17.00 -6.58 -2.77
CA TYR A 102 18.09 -6.54 -1.81
C TYR A 102 17.55 -6.83 -0.41
N TYR A 103 18.37 -7.38 0.46
CA TYR A 103 18.05 -7.56 1.88
C TYR A 103 19.16 -6.99 2.76
N LEU A 104 18.80 -6.47 3.91
CA LEU A 104 19.75 -5.95 4.89
C LEU A 104 20.34 -7.12 5.69
N ASP A 105 21.65 -7.28 5.68
CA ASP A 105 22.37 -8.30 6.42
C ASP A 105 22.74 -7.84 7.86
N ASP A 106 23.31 -8.74 8.64
CA ASP A 106 23.72 -8.49 10.02
C ASP A 106 24.91 -7.51 10.14
N ASN A 107 25.63 -7.25 9.05
CA ASN A 107 26.70 -6.27 8.96
C ASN A 107 26.17 -4.89 8.57
N ASP A 108 24.84 -4.72 8.55
CA ASP A 108 24.17 -3.46 8.19
C ASP A 108 24.46 -3.01 6.75
N MET A 109 24.59 -4.00 5.86
CA MET A 109 24.81 -3.84 4.42
C MET A 109 23.68 -4.50 3.62
N PHE A 110 23.24 -3.85 2.55
CA PHE A 110 22.29 -4.45 1.63
C PHE A 110 23.00 -5.38 0.66
N GLN A 111 22.58 -6.63 0.64
CA GLN A 111 23.04 -7.67 -0.27
C GLN A 111 22.00 -7.94 -1.33
N LYS A 112 22.44 -8.19 -2.58
CA LYS A 112 21.52 -8.60 -3.65
C LYS A 112 20.94 -9.98 -3.34
N ALA A 113 19.64 -10.14 -3.45
CA ALA A 113 18.96 -11.40 -3.30
C ALA A 113 19.06 -12.23 -4.58
N ASP A 114 19.70 -13.40 -4.52
CA ASP A 114 19.90 -14.30 -5.66
C ASP A 114 18.76 -15.29 -5.86
N PHE A 115 17.79 -15.31 -4.95
CA PHE A 115 16.68 -16.27 -4.97
C PHE A 115 15.58 -15.90 -5.99
N ILE A 116 15.61 -14.72 -6.62
CA ILE A 116 14.62 -14.29 -7.60
C ILE A 116 15.25 -13.99 -8.95
N GLN A 117 14.64 -14.47 -10.03
CA GLN A 117 15.07 -14.15 -11.38
C GLN A 117 14.43 -12.85 -11.86
N GLY A 118 15.23 -12.08 -12.59
CA GLY A 118 14.80 -10.85 -13.24
C GLY A 118 14.94 -9.61 -12.35
N ASP A 119 15.37 -8.54 -12.98
CA ASP A 119 15.71 -7.29 -12.30
C ASP A 119 14.53 -6.34 -12.14
N LYS A 120 13.43 -6.55 -12.87
CA LYS A 120 12.26 -5.65 -12.84
C LYS A 120 11.21 -6.17 -11.88
N VAL A 121 11.17 -5.59 -10.70
CA VAL A 121 10.14 -5.83 -9.71
C VAL A 121 8.94 -4.90 -9.94
N TYR A 122 7.72 -5.42 -9.80
CA TYR A 122 6.50 -4.65 -9.91
C TYR A 122 5.95 -4.27 -8.54
N THR A 123 5.94 -5.21 -7.63
CA THR A 123 5.64 -5.00 -6.21
C THR A 123 6.24 -6.11 -5.35
N MET A 124 6.33 -5.84 -4.07
CA MET A 124 6.78 -6.74 -3.02
C MET A 124 5.98 -6.46 -1.76
N ASN A 125 5.40 -7.47 -1.12
CA ASN A 125 4.56 -7.30 0.06
C ASN A 125 4.70 -8.50 1.01
N ALA A 126 4.57 -8.27 2.31
CA ALA A 126 4.42 -9.36 3.27
C ALA A 126 3.03 -9.98 3.16
N VAL A 127 2.94 -11.30 3.02
CA VAL A 127 1.69 -12.08 3.00
C VAL A 127 1.81 -13.20 4.05
N GLY A 128 1.31 -12.96 5.23
CA GLY A 128 1.60 -13.80 6.40
C GLY A 128 3.09 -13.77 6.71
N SER A 129 3.70 -14.94 6.90
CA SER A 129 5.15 -15.09 7.10
C SER A 129 5.95 -15.21 5.80
N LYS A 130 5.38 -14.86 4.66
CA LYS A 130 6.04 -14.97 3.35
C LYS A 130 6.11 -13.65 2.63
N LEU A 131 7.17 -13.46 1.88
CA LEU A 131 7.35 -12.33 0.99
C LEU A 131 6.71 -12.65 -0.38
N PHE A 132 5.63 -11.95 -0.73
CA PHE A 132 5.11 -11.98 -2.09
C PHE A 132 5.93 -11.07 -2.97
N ILE A 133 6.31 -11.56 -4.14
CA ILE A 133 7.12 -10.84 -5.11
C ILE A 133 6.47 -10.97 -6.48
N SER A 134 6.21 -9.84 -7.14
CA SER A 134 5.78 -9.78 -8.53
C SER A 134 6.88 -9.16 -9.38
N THR A 135 7.35 -9.92 -10.36
CA THR A 135 8.36 -9.47 -11.32
C THR A 135 7.80 -9.44 -12.75
N LYS A 136 8.64 -9.07 -13.71
CA LYS A 136 8.29 -9.21 -15.13
C LYS A 136 8.10 -10.68 -15.54
N LEU A 137 8.76 -11.60 -14.87
CA LEU A 137 8.79 -13.02 -15.24
C LEU A 137 7.76 -13.85 -14.49
N GLU A 138 7.57 -13.57 -13.20
CA GLU A 138 6.82 -14.46 -12.32
C GLU A 138 6.19 -13.75 -11.11
N ASN A 139 5.22 -14.44 -10.51
CA ASN A 139 4.63 -14.09 -9.21
C ASN A 139 4.93 -15.24 -8.25
N VAL A 140 5.63 -14.96 -7.16
CA VAL A 140 6.12 -15.98 -6.23
C VAL A 140 5.93 -15.58 -4.77
N LEU A 141 6.02 -16.58 -3.90
CA LEU A 141 6.15 -16.44 -2.45
C LEU A 141 7.52 -16.96 -2.03
N TYR A 142 8.22 -16.20 -1.22
CA TYR A 142 9.49 -16.57 -0.60
C TYR A 142 9.31 -16.68 0.91
N ASP A 143 9.72 -17.76 1.53
CA ASP A 143 9.54 -18.04 2.97
C ASP A 143 10.82 -17.89 3.80
N GLY A 144 11.82 -17.18 3.27
CA GLY A 144 13.13 -17.00 3.89
C GLY A 144 14.16 -18.06 3.47
N GLN A 145 13.73 -19.19 2.89
CA GLN A 145 14.61 -20.29 2.46
C GLN A 145 14.39 -20.67 0.99
N LYS A 146 13.14 -20.76 0.57
CA LYS A 146 12.77 -21.23 -0.77
C LYS A 146 11.67 -20.40 -1.41
N ILE A 147 11.68 -20.39 -2.74
CA ILE A 147 10.59 -19.85 -3.55
C ILE A 147 9.52 -20.92 -3.75
N SER A 148 8.28 -20.51 -3.69
CA SER A 148 7.11 -21.27 -4.15
C SER A 148 6.30 -20.41 -5.13
N PHE A 149 5.93 -21.04 -6.25
CA PHE A 149 5.06 -20.37 -7.21
C PHE A 149 3.64 -20.21 -6.67
N MET A 150 2.95 -19.17 -7.10
CA MET A 150 1.54 -19.02 -6.81
C MET A 150 0.79 -20.18 -7.45
N GLY A 151 0.16 -21.05 -6.68
CA GLY A 151 -0.41 -22.34 -7.11
C GLY A 151 -1.41 -22.23 -8.28
N ASN A 152 -1.96 -23.39 -8.70
CA ASN A 152 -2.86 -23.50 -9.85
C ASN A 152 -4.02 -22.50 -9.81
N GLY A 153 -4.21 -21.79 -10.93
CA GLY A 153 -5.27 -20.80 -11.09
C GLY A 153 -4.87 -19.36 -10.73
N PHE A 154 -3.64 -19.11 -10.25
CA PHE A 154 -3.17 -17.73 -10.17
C PHE A 154 -2.87 -17.23 -11.60
N PRO A 155 -3.50 -16.14 -12.05
CA PRO A 155 -3.32 -15.68 -13.41
C PRO A 155 -1.89 -15.14 -13.61
N ASN A 156 -1.34 -15.37 -14.81
CA ASN A 156 -0.06 -14.78 -15.20
C ASN A 156 -0.28 -13.31 -15.55
N THR A 157 -0.46 -12.49 -14.53
CA THR A 157 -0.72 -11.06 -14.67
C THR A 157 0.27 -10.28 -13.82
N LYS A 158 0.50 -9.05 -14.22
CA LYS A 158 1.30 -8.10 -13.45
C LYS A 158 0.55 -7.67 -12.21
N ILE A 159 1.08 -7.98 -11.04
CA ILE A 159 0.55 -7.50 -9.77
C ILE A 159 1.19 -6.15 -9.42
N ARG A 160 0.35 -5.19 -9.05
CA ARG A 160 0.73 -3.82 -8.69
C ARG A 160 0.78 -3.61 -7.20
N ASP A 161 -0.12 -4.30 -6.49
CA ASP A 161 -0.31 -4.14 -5.07
C ASP A 161 -0.92 -5.39 -4.46
N VAL A 162 -0.79 -5.55 -3.14
CA VAL A 162 -1.44 -6.61 -2.37
C VAL A 162 -2.10 -5.99 -1.16
N PHE A 163 -3.40 -6.08 -1.09
CA PHE A 163 -4.20 -5.66 0.06
C PHE A 163 -4.47 -6.86 0.95
N ILE A 164 -4.26 -6.68 2.25
CA ILE A 164 -4.46 -7.72 3.27
C ILE A 164 -5.36 -7.15 4.36
N ASP A 165 -6.49 -7.83 4.59
CA ASP A 165 -7.38 -7.56 5.70
C ASP A 165 -7.79 -8.88 6.33
N ARG A 166 -7.33 -9.13 7.56
CA ARG A 166 -7.54 -10.39 8.31
C ARG A 166 -7.24 -11.62 7.44
N ASP A 167 -8.28 -12.37 7.04
CA ASP A 167 -8.17 -13.58 6.25
C ASP A 167 -8.27 -13.35 4.73
N LYS A 168 -8.46 -12.10 4.31
CA LYS A 168 -8.65 -11.73 2.91
C LYS A 168 -7.38 -11.15 2.33
N THR A 169 -6.78 -11.84 1.37
CA THR A 169 -5.68 -11.32 0.56
C THR A 169 -6.20 -11.04 -0.85
N VAL A 170 -6.02 -9.81 -1.32
CA VAL A 170 -6.40 -9.34 -2.65
C VAL A 170 -5.14 -8.92 -3.40
N PHE A 171 -4.83 -9.62 -4.48
CA PHE A 171 -3.76 -9.25 -5.40
C PHE A 171 -4.34 -8.34 -6.48
N VAL A 172 -3.71 -7.23 -6.75
CA VAL A 172 -4.22 -6.15 -7.59
C VAL A 172 -3.45 -6.08 -8.89
N GLY A 173 -4.11 -6.45 -9.99
CA GLY A 173 -3.59 -6.32 -11.36
C GLY A 173 -3.92 -4.95 -11.98
N ASP A 174 -3.52 -4.76 -13.24
CA ASP A 174 -3.79 -3.49 -13.95
C ASP A 174 -5.30 -3.18 -14.09
N GLN A 175 -6.15 -4.21 -14.26
CA GLN A 175 -7.60 -4.08 -14.45
C GLN A 175 -8.39 -5.22 -13.80
N GLU A 176 -7.81 -5.87 -12.83
CA GLU A 176 -8.43 -7.00 -12.14
C GLU A 176 -7.99 -7.07 -10.69
N ILE A 177 -8.79 -7.71 -9.89
CA ILE A 177 -8.42 -8.17 -8.56
C ILE A 177 -8.48 -9.68 -8.51
N ILE A 178 -7.56 -10.29 -7.78
CA ILE A 178 -7.46 -11.73 -7.62
C ILE A 178 -7.58 -12.05 -6.15
N VAL A 179 -8.52 -12.91 -5.79
CA VAL A 179 -8.79 -13.30 -4.40
C VAL A 179 -8.63 -14.79 -4.26
N LYS A 180 -7.96 -15.21 -3.19
CA LYS A 180 -7.88 -16.63 -2.83
C LYS A 180 -9.21 -17.07 -2.20
N LYS A 181 -9.82 -18.11 -2.76
CA LYS A 181 -11.04 -18.76 -2.22
C LYS A 181 -10.73 -20.24 -2.01
N GLY A 182 -10.53 -20.67 -0.77
CA GLY A 182 -10.04 -22.01 -0.47
C GLY A 182 -8.67 -22.26 -1.13
N ASN A 183 -8.57 -23.29 -1.96
CA ASN A 183 -7.34 -23.64 -2.68
C ASN A 183 -7.25 -23.06 -4.10
N LYS A 184 -8.18 -22.18 -4.49
CA LYS A 184 -8.20 -21.59 -5.83
C LYS A 184 -8.10 -20.09 -5.78
N TYR A 185 -7.53 -19.51 -6.83
CA TYR A 185 -7.55 -18.07 -7.06
C TYR A 185 -8.68 -17.72 -8.04
N VAL A 186 -9.44 -16.69 -7.71
CA VAL A 186 -10.53 -16.18 -8.54
C VAL A 186 -10.19 -14.78 -8.97
N SER A 187 -10.07 -14.56 -10.28
CA SER A 187 -9.85 -13.23 -10.85
C SER A 187 -11.20 -12.59 -11.19
N GLU A 188 -11.31 -11.31 -10.86
CA GLU A 188 -12.43 -10.45 -11.22
C GLU A 188 -11.91 -9.24 -12.00
N LYS A 189 -12.35 -9.12 -13.25
CA LYS A 189 -12.03 -7.94 -14.08
C LYS A 189 -12.88 -6.75 -13.65
N ILE A 190 -12.23 -5.63 -13.40
CA ILE A 190 -12.86 -4.37 -13.01
C ILE A 190 -13.08 -3.53 -14.29
N LYS A 191 -14.35 -3.30 -14.62
CA LYS A 191 -14.74 -2.52 -15.79
C LYS A 191 -14.97 -1.07 -15.42
N PHE A 192 -14.07 -0.20 -15.86
CA PHE A 192 -14.19 1.26 -15.72
C PHE A 192 -14.92 1.83 -16.94
N ASP A 193 -15.69 2.89 -16.75
CA ASP A 193 -16.36 3.63 -17.85
C ASP A 193 -15.37 4.42 -18.73
N LYS A 194 -14.11 4.57 -18.29
CA LYS A 194 -13.05 5.25 -19.00
C LYS A 194 -12.03 4.28 -19.60
N LYS A 195 -11.51 4.64 -20.77
CA LYS A 195 -10.45 3.86 -21.43
C LYS A 195 -9.11 4.03 -20.74
N LYS A 196 -8.27 2.98 -20.78
CA LYS A 196 -6.88 2.95 -20.27
C LYS A 196 -6.76 3.26 -18.76
N VAL A 197 -7.77 2.95 -17.98
CA VAL A 197 -7.67 3.00 -16.51
C VAL A 197 -6.81 1.82 -16.07
N LYS A 198 -5.87 2.10 -15.15
CA LYS A 198 -5.03 1.09 -14.51
C LYS A 198 -5.15 1.25 -13.01
N ILE A 199 -5.48 0.17 -12.33
CA ILE A 199 -5.47 0.13 -10.87
C ILE A 199 -4.00 0.17 -10.43
N LYS A 200 -3.70 1.01 -9.44
CA LYS A 200 -2.39 1.12 -8.79
C LYS A 200 -2.41 0.49 -7.42
N ASN A 201 -3.49 0.72 -6.68
CA ASN A 201 -3.70 0.20 -5.34
C ASN A 201 -5.18 -0.04 -5.08
N PHE A 202 -5.46 -0.84 -4.07
CA PHE A 202 -6.79 -1.26 -3.67
C PHE A 202 -6.91 -1.19 -2.16
N PHE A 203 -8.08 -0.78 -1.70
CA PHE A 203 -8.41 -0.76 -0.30
C PHE A 203 -9.88 -1.15 -0.13
N SER A 204 -10.19 -1.91 0.92
CA SER A 204 -11.56 -2.30 1.24
C SER A 204 -11.87 -1.92 2.69
N PHE A 205 -12.92 -1.13 2.90
CA PHE A 205 -13.31 -0.67 4.21
C PHE A 205 -14.84 -0.63 4.36
N LYS A 206 -15.35 -1.21 5.44
CA LYS A 206 -16.80 -1.25 5.76
C LYS A 206 -17.67 -1.70 4.59
N GLY A 207 -17.21 -2.68 3.81
CA GLY A 207 -17.95 -3.24 2.67
C GLY A 207 -17.89 -2.40 1.39
N VAL A 208 -17.08 -1.35 1.38
CA VAL A 208 -16.79 -0.53 0.19
C VAL A 208 -15.39 -0.85 -0.30
N ASP A 209 -15.27 -1.20 -1.56
CA ASP A 209 -13.99 -1.36 -2.25
C ASP A 209 -13.60 -0.03 -2.91
N TYR A 210 -12.37 0.41 -2.68
CA TYR A 210 -11.77 1.61 -3.25
C TYR A 210 -10.64 1.22 -4.19
N PHE A 211 -10.62 1.82 -5.37
CA PHE A 211 -9.61 1.59 -6.40
C PHE A 211 -8.87 2.90 -6.70
N GLY A 212 -7.63 2.99 -6.25
CA GLY A 212 -6.71 4.05 -6.65
C GLY A 212 -6.17 3.79 -8.04
N THR A 213 -6.38 4.71 -8.96
CA THR A 213 -6.04 4.52 -10.37
C THR A 213 -5.28 5.71 -10.95
N ASN A 214 -4.68 5.52 -12.13
CA ASN A 214 -4.10 6.59 -12.93
C ASN A 214 -5.15 7.58 -13.52
N LYS A 215 -6.44 7.41 -13.23
CA LYS A 215 -7.55 8.24 -13.73
C LYS A 215 -8.53 8.63 -12.62
N GLY A 216 -8.10 8.53 -11.37
CA GLY A 216 -8.86 8.94 -10.22
C GLY A 216 -9.11 7.83 -9.20
N LEU A 217 -9.81 8.20 -8.14
CA LEU A 217 -10.30 7.31 -7.10
C LEU A 217 -11.71 6.85 -7.45
N TRP A 218 -11.91 5.55 -7.43
CA TRP A 218 -13.17 4.90 -7.68
C TRP A 218 -13.61 4.10 -6.46
N SER A 219 -14.91 3.97 -6.25
CA SER A 219 -15.46 3.08 -5.22
C SER A 219 -16.55 2.19 -5.77
N ARG A 220 -16.77 1.07 -5.06
CA ARG A 220 -17.83 0.11 -5.34
C ARG A 220 -18.29 -0.53 -4.05
N THR A 221 -19.59 -0.57 -3.79
CA THR A 221 -20.18 -1.47 -2.81
C THR A 221 -20.49 -2.82 -3.48
N LYS A 222 -20.82 -3.84 -2.68
CA LYS A 222 -21.13 -5.19 -3.20
C LYS A 222 -22.29 -5.23 -4.20
N ASN A 223 -23.23 -4.29 -4.10
CA ASN A 223 -24.49 -4.26 -4.86
C ASN A 223 -24.60 -3.05 -5.81
N GLU A 224 -23.56 -2.23 -5.93
CA GLU A 224 -23.59 -1.01 -6.72
C GLU A 224 -22.56 -1.04 -7.85
N SER A 225 -22.81 -0.22 -8.86
CA SER A 225 -21.86 0.00 -9.94
C SER A 225 -20.65 0.81 -9.45
N LEU A 226 -19.54 0.65 -10.15
CA LEU A 226 -18.32 1.38 -9.89
C LEU A 226 -18.53 2.90 -10.11
N ALA A 227 -18.26 3.71 -9.11
CA ALA A 227 -18.44 5.17 -9.13
C ALA A 227 -17.09 5.90 -9.02
N LEU A 228 -16.91 6.98 -9.82
CA LEU A 228 -15.73 7.85 -9.72
C LEU A 228 -15.94 8.87 -8.59
N ILE A 229 -15.06 8.83 -7.57
CA ILE A 229 -15.09 9.77 -6.43
C ILE A 229 -14.26 11.02 -6.70
N SER A 230 -13.06 10.85 -7.27
CA SER A 230 -12.13 11.94 -7.55
C SER A 230 -11.39 11.70 -8.86
N LYS A 231 -11.07 12.77 -9.59
CA LYS A 231 -10.31 12.69 -10.85
C LYS A 231 -8.79 12.76 -10.67
N ALA A 232 -8.31 13.03 -9.44
CA ALA A 232 -6.88 13.07 -9.16
C ALA A 232 -6.23 11.70 -9.34
N ASP A 233 -5.00 11.67 -9.85
CA ASP A 233 -4.21 10.44 -9.88
C ASP A 233 -3.93 9.98 -8.45
N VAL A 234 -4.25 8.73 -8.13
CA VAL A 234 -4.10 8.16 -6.80
C VAL A 234 -2.85 7.31 -6.75
N LEU A 235 -1.89 7.72 -5.95
CA LEU A 235 -0.60 7.03 -5.80
C LEU A 235 -0.64 5.98 -4.69
N SER A 236 -1.37 6.23 -3.61
CA SER A 236 -1.53 5.32 -2.48
C SER A 236 -2.90 5.48 -1.82
N LEU A 237 -3.38 4.43 -1.19
CA LEU A 237 -4.56 4.41 -0.33
C LEU A 237 -4.20 3.75 0.99
N ASP A 238 -4.61 4.38 2.08
CA ASP A 238 -4.50 3.84 3.43
C ASP A 238 -5.63 4.38 4.31
N HIS A 239 -5.75 3.92 5.54
CA HIS A 239 -6.75 4.35 6.50
C HIS A 239 -6.14 4.45 7.90
N ASP A 240 -6.66 5.37 8.69
CA ASP A 240 -6.41 5.43 10.13
C ASP A 240 -7.18 4.31 10.85
N LYS A 241 -6.49 3.61 11.73
CA LYS A 241 -7.08 2.55 12.58
C LYS A 241 -7.79 3.14 13.77
#